data_8b089173610aeafcef5eaa222804e033
#
_entry.id   8b089173610aeafcef5eaa222804e033
#
_cell.length_a   1.000
_cell.length_b   1.000
_cell.length_c   1.000
_cell.angle_alpha   90.00
_cell.angle_beta   90.00
_cell.angle_gamma   90.00
#
_symmetry.space_group_name_H-M   'P 1'
#
loop_
_entity.id
_entity.type
_entity.pdbx_description
1 polymer ?
#
loop_
_entity_poly.entity_id
_entity_poly.type
_entity_poly.pdbx_seq_one_letter_code
_entity_poly.pdbx_strand_id
1 'polypeptide(L)'
;MNHYFSGFNTKEITLHADETVKEGSTVVFADDSTVKAAAADEIPCGICTKIRNGLASVVFAGHVTVPFSGTVPALGYCKLSADGNGGVKLNDNGKHFLVVYSDEADKTIDIIM
;
A
#
# COMPACT_ATOMS: atom_id res chain seq x y z
N MET A 1 2.16 1.48 -17.81
CA MET A 1 2.88 2.54 -17.13
C MET A 1 4.38 2.44 -17.36
N ASN A 2 5.00 3.55 -17.50
CA ASN A 2 6.41 3.57 -17.74
C ASN A 2 7.19 3.45 -16.42
N HIS A 3 8.17 2.57 -16.40
CA HIS A 3 8.83 2.22 -15.15
C HIS A 3 10.18 2.91 -15.00
N TYR A 4 10.13 4.22 -14.77
CA TYR A 4 11.34 4.98 -14.51
C TYR A 4 12.02 4.58 -13.21
N PHE A 5 11.33 3.78 -12.40
CA PHE A 5 11.81 3.38 -11.08
C PHE A 5 12.37 1.97 -11.06
N SER A 6 12.64 1.39 -12.24
CA SER A 6 13.08 0.00 -12.31
C SER A 6 14.35 -0.29 -11.52
N GLY A 7 15.20 0.70 -11.30
CA GLY A 7 16.39 0.54 -10.48
C GLY A 7 16.22 0.94 -9.03
N PHE A 8 15.01 1.35 -8.63
CA PHE A 8 14.75 1.81 -7.28
C PHE A 8 14.61 0.62 -6.33
N ASN A 9 15.40 0.60 -5.25
CA ASN A 9 15.40 -0.52 -4.31
C ASN A 9 14.10 -0.58 -3.53
N THR A 10 13.41 -1.70 -3.68
CA THR A 10 12.18 -1.99 -2.93
C THR A 10 12.54 -2.93 -1.79
N LYS A 11 12.09 -2.60 -0.59
CA LYS A 11 12.36 -3.40 0.61
C LYS A 11 11.12 -4.22 0.92
N GLU A 12 11.32 -5.53 1.00
CA GLU A 12 10.25 -6.47 1.30
C GLU A 12 10.61 -7.31 2.51
N ILE A 13 9.59 -7.73 3.24
CA ILE A 13 9.74 -8.66 4.35
C ILE A 13 8.64 -9.71 4.22
N THR A 14 8.95 -10.93 4.63
CA THR A 14 7.96 -12.01 4.63
C THR A 14 7.37 -12.12 6.02
N LEU A 15 6.04 -12.03 6.10
CA LEU A 15 5.30 -12.08 7.35
C LEU A 15 4.16 -13.07 7.23
N HIS A 16 3.65 -13.54 8.36
CA HIS A 16 2.44 -14.35 8.34
C HIS A 16 1.25 -13.49 7.96
N ALA A 17 0.36 -14.04 7.15
CA ALA A 17 -0.85 -13.33 6.72
C ALA A 17 -2.05 -14.02 7.33
N ASP A 18 -2.97 -13.24 7.91
CA ASP A 18 -4.25 -13.82 8.29
C ASP A 18 -5.15 -13.94 7.04
N GLU A 19 -6.33 -14.48 7.22
CA GLU A 19 -7.23 -14.78 6.11
C GLU A 19 -7.80 -13.54 5.41
N THR A 20 -7.64 -12.36 6.00
CA THR A 20 -8.17 -11.12 5.43
C THR A 20 -7.23 -10.48 4.41
N VAL A 21 -5.96 -10.88 4.39
CA VAL A 21 -4.95 -10.27 3.52
C VAL A 21 -5.14 -10.73 2.09
N LYS A 22 -5.09 -9.78 1.15
CA LYS A 22 -5.16 -10.05 -0.28
C LYS A 22 -3.96 -9.46 -0.98
N GLU A 23 -3.53 -10.08 -2.07
CA GLU A 23 -2.45 -9.54 -2.87
C GLU A 23 -2.83 -8.18 -3.44
N GLY A 24 -1.89 -7.25 -3.40
CA GLY A 24 -2.11 -5.88 -3.86
C GLY A 24 -2.74 -4.96 -2.84
N SER A 25 -3.02 -5.43 -1.63
CA SER A 25 -3.74 -4.64 -0.63
C SER A 25 -2.84 -4.09 0.45
N THR A 26 -3.31 -3.02 1.10
CA THR A 26 -2.66 -2.44 2.26
C THR A 26 -2.86 -3.36 3.47
N VAL A 27 -1.82 -3.43 4.31
CA VAL A 27 -1.86 -4.29 5.50
C VAL A 27 -1.36 -3.53 6.72
N VAL A 28 -1.78 -3.99 7.89
CA VAL A 28 -1.28 -3.54 9.19
C VAL A 28 -0.93 -4.76 10.02
N PHE A 29 -0.17 -4.56 11.10
CA PHE A 29 0.16 -5.66 11.99
C PHE A 29 -1.06 -6.07 12.80
N ALA A 30 -1.31 -7.38 12.86
CA ALA A 30 -2.34 -7.96 13.71
C ALA A 30 -1.73 -8.48 15.00
N ASP A 31 -0.51 -9.03 14.93
CA ASP A 31 0.21 -9.63 16.03
C ASP A 31 1.68 -9.71 15.63
N ASP A 32 2.52 -10.31 16.47
CA ASP A 32 3.94 -10.48 16.17
C ASP A 32 4.11 -11.20 14.83
N SER A 33 4.85 -10.59 13.91
CA SER A 33 5.16 -11.14 12.59
C SER A 33 3.93 -11.56 11.78
N THR A 34 2.75 -11.02 12.11
CA THR A 34 1.49 -11.35 11.43
C THR A 34 0.81 -10.08 10.98
N VAL A 35 0.34 -10.06 9.74
CA VAL A 35 -0.36 -8.91 9.17
C VAL A 35 -1.80 -9.27 8.85
N LYS A 36 -2.64 -8.25 8.80
CA LYS A 36 -4.04 -8.35 8.39
C LYS A 36 -4.36 -7.20 7.44
N ALA A 37 -5.52 -7.29 6.77
CA ALA A 37 -5.98 -6.21 5.92
C ALA A 37 -6.16 -4.94 6.75
N ALA A 38 -5.71 -3.81 6.21
CA ALA A 38 -5.88 -2.53 6.88
C ALA A 38 -7.33 -2.10 6.83
N ALA A 39 -7.86 -1.67 7.96
CA ALA A 39 -9.20 -1.09 8.02
C ALA A 39 -9.16 0.38 7.60
N ALA A 40 -10.33 0.94 7.29
CA ALA A 40 -10.42 2.34 6.92
C ALA A 40 -9.80 3.22 8.01
N ASP A 41 -9.07 4.23 7.57
CA ASP A 41 -8.39 5.22 8.42
C ASP A 41 -7.14 4.70 9.13
N GLU A 42 -6.81 3.42 9.02
CA GLU A 42 -5.55 2.91 9.59
C GLU A 42 -4.37 3.30 8.68
N ILE A 43 -3.20 3.49 9.30
CA ILE A 43 -1.98 3.76 8.54
C ILE A 43 -1.37 2.42 8.16
N PRO A 44 -1.28 2.09 6.88
CA PRO A 44 -0.72 0.79 6.49
C PRO A 44 0.78 0.72 6.79
N CYS A 45 1.23 -0.44 7.24
CA CYS A 45 2.65 -0.68 7.43
C CYS A 45 3.32 -1.09 6.12
N GLY A 46 2.54 -1.51 5.14
CA GLY A 46 3.07 -1.89 3.85
C GLY A 46 1.96 -2.38 2.92
N ILE A 47 2.39 -2.88 1.78
CA ILE A 47 1.51 -3.41 0.74
C ILE A 47 1.88 -4.87 0.52
N CYS A 48 0.88 -5.75 0.57
CA CYS A 48 1.10 -7.16 0.28
C CYS A 48 1.22 -7.34 -1.23
N THR A 49 2.33 -7.89 -1.68
CA THR A 49 2.55 -8.13 -3.12
C THR A 49 2.27 -9.57 -3.51
N LYS A 50 2.44 -10.51 -2.59
CA LYS A 50 2.27 -11.91 -2.91
C LYS A 50 1.94 -12.69 -1.65
N ILE A 51 1.07 -13.69 -1.78
CA ILE A 51 0.71 -14.60 -0.68
C ILE A 51 0.99 -16.03 -1.14
N ARG A 52 1.65 -16.80 -0.26
CA ARG A 52 1.90 -18.21 -0.53
C ARG A 52 1.95 -18.97 0.79
N ASN A 53 1.11 -19.98 0.93
CA ASN A 53 1.09 -20.87 2.13
C ASN A 53 0.93 -20.10 3.44
N GLY A 54 0.07 -19.08 3.44
CA GLY A 54 -0.15 -18.29 4.65
C GLY A 54 0.94 -17.27 4.95
N LEU A 55 1.89 -17.09 4.02
CA LEU A 55 2.95 -16.09 4.15
C LEU A 55 2.74 -15.00 3.12
N ALA A 56 2.93 -13.77 3.54
CA ALA A 56 2.80 -12.61 2.68
C ALA A 56 4.14 -11.93 2.49
N SER A 57 4.44 -11.55 1.25
CA SER A 57 5.53 -10.63 0.96
C SER A 57 4.97 -9.22 1.08
N VAL A 58 5.53 -8.44 1.99
CA VAL A 58 5.05 -7.09 2.28
C VAL A 58 6.14 -6.09 1.93
N VAL A 59 5.83 -5.16 1.02
CA VAL A 59 6.73 -4.06 0.69
C VAL A 59 6.49 -2.97 1.72
N PHE A 60 7.52 -2.62 2.48
CA PHE A 60 7.43 -1.58 3.50
C PHE A 60 8.25 -0.34 3.17
N ALA A 61 9.01 -0.36 2.09
CA ALA A 61 9.76 0.80 1.61
C ALA A 61 10.00 0.64 0.12
N GLY A 62 10.09 1.75 -0.59
CA GLY A 62 10.35 1.77 -2.02
C GLY A 62 9.09 2.08 -2.82
N HIS A 63 9.14 1.82 -4.10
CA HIS A 63 8.08 2.15 -5.04
C HIS A 63 7.03 1.05 -5.08
N VAL A 64 5.76 1.44 -4.93
CA VAL A 64 4.65 0.49 -5.05
C VAL A 64 3.48 1.13 -5.77
N THR A 65 2.66 0.31 -6.41
CA THR A 65 1.40 0.72 -7.02
C THR A 65 0.27 0.22 -6.12
N VAL A 66 -0.66 1.11 -5.79
CA VAL A 66 -1.76 0.78 -4.88
C VAL A 66 -3.05 1.40 -5.40
N PRO A 67 -4.20 0.72 -5.24
CA PRO A 67 -5.48 1.34 -5.60
C PRO A 67 -5.83 2.48 -4.64
N PHE A 68 -6.64 3.42 -5.10
CA PHE A 68 -7.13 4.49 -4.25
C PHE A 68 -8.63 4.62 -4.36
N SER A 69 -9.23 5.23 -3.34
CA SER A 69 -10.66 5.55 -3.29
C SER A 69 -10.85 7.05 -3.13
N GLY A 70 -11.97 7.55 -3.63
CA GLY A 70 -12.32 8.96 -3.47
C GLY A 70 -11.57 9.86 -4.43
N THR A 71 -11.18 11.02 -3.94
CA THR A 71 -10.47 12.00 -4.76
C THR A 71 -9.09 11.50 -5.15
N VAL A 72 -8.72 11.70 -6.43
CA VAL A 72 -7.40 11.31 -6.88
C VAL A 72 -6.33 12.13 -6.14
N PRO A 73 -5.33 11.47 -5.53
CA PRO A 73 -4.26 12.21 -4.85
C PRO A 73 -3.42 13.01 -5.84
N ALA A 74 -3.06 14.22 -5.44
CA ALA A 74 -2.17 15.05 -6.25
C ALA A 74 -0.75 14.50 -6.21
N LEU A 75 0.03 14.80 -7.25
CA LEU A 75 1.45 14.45 -7.25
C LEU A 75 2.16 15.19 -6.13
N GLY A 76 3.18 14.55 -5.57
CA GLY A 76 3.93 15.10 -4.43
C GLY A 76 3.52 14.41 -3.14
N TYR A 77 3.85 15.03 -2.02
CA TYR A 77 3.54 14.44 -0.71
C TYR A 77 2.06 14.64 -0.37
N CYS A 78 1.40 13.53 -0.07
CA CYS A 78 0.00 13.53 0.35
C CYS A 78 -0.14 12.71 1.62
N LYS A 79 -1.06 13.13 2.48
CA LYS A 79 -1.39 12.33 3.66
C LYS A 79 -2.43 11.29 3.27
N LEU A 80 -2.07 10.04 3.42
CA LEU A 80 -2.89 8.91 3.01
C LEU A 80 -3.10 7.95 4.16
N SER A 81 -4.24 7.30 4.17
CA SER A 81 -4.53 6.18 5.06
C SER A 81 -5.16 5.06 4.24
N ALA A 82 -5.34 3.90 4.87
CA ALA A 82 -6.07 2.81 4.21
C ALA A 82 -7.52 3.22 4.01
N ASP A 83 -8.12 2.74 2.94
CA ASP A 83 -9.53 3.03 2.62
C ASP A 83 -10.49 1.94 3.09
N GLY A 84 -9.97 0.86 3.66
CA GLY A 84 -10.78 -0.26 4.10
C GLY A 84 -11.11 -1.27 3.02
N ASN A 85 -10.71 -1.00 1.78
CA ASN A 85 -10.99 -1.86 0.62
C ASN A 85 -9.73 -2.32 -0.08
N GLY A 86 -8.62 -2.33 0.62
CA GLY A 86 -7.34 -2.78 0.08
C GLY A 86 -6.47 -1.68 -0.49
N GLY A 87 -6.97 -0.47 -0.58
CA GLY A 87 -6.24 0.66 -1.15
C GLY A 87 -5.97 1.76 -0.14
N VAL A 88 -5.79 2.97 -0.66
CA VAL A 88 -5.55 4.16 0.15
C VAL A 88 -6.53 5.26 -0.23
N LYS A 89 -6.65 6.25 0.66
CA LYS A 89 -7.46 7.45 0.43
C LYS A 89 -6.77 8.65 1.05
N LEU A 90 -7.12 9.84 0.59
CA LEU A 90 -6.66 11.07 1.24
C LEU A 90 -7.27 11.16 2.64
N ASN A 91 -6.43 11.48 3.62
CA ASN A 91 -6.86 11.60 5.01
C ASN A 91 -5.93 12.55 5.73
N ASP A 92 -6.49 13.62 6.30
CA ASP A 92 -5.70 14.63 7.01
C ASP A 92 -4.93 14.07 8.21
N ASN A 93 -5.39 12.94 8.75
CA ASN A 93 -4.72 12.25 9.84
C ASN A 93 -3.84 11.10 9.35
N GLY A 94 -3.63 11.01 8.05
CA GLY A 94 -2.81 9.96 7.46
C GLY A 94 -1.33 10.24 7.57
N LYS A 95 -0.55 9.32 7.00
CA LYS A 95 0.90 9.45 6.90
C LYS A 95 1.25 10.02 5.53
N HIS A 96 2.32 10.81 5.46
CA HIS A 96 2.81 11.33 4.18
C HIS A 96 3.45 10.23 3.35
N PHE A 97 2.99 10.13 2.11
CA PHE A 97 3.63 9.30 1.08
C PHE A 97 3.88 10.18 -0.13
N LEU A 98 4.93 9.88 -0.87
CA LEU A 98 5.22 10.61 -2.10
C LEU A 98 4.47 9.96 -3.25
N VAL A 99 3.52 10.68 -3.82
CA VAL A 99 2.76 10.22 -4.98
C VAL A 99 3.49 10.66 -6.23
N VAL A 100 3.92 9.71 -7.05
CA VAL A 100 4.73 10.00 -8.24
C VAL A 100 3.97 9.79 -9.54
N TYR A 101 2.84 9.10 -9.50
CA TYR A 101 2.01 8.86 -10.67
C TYR A 101 0.59 8.54 -10.24
N SER A 102 -0.40 8.97 -11.00
CA SER A 102 -1.79 8.61 -10.74
C SER A 102 -2.47 8.22 -12.04
N ASP A 103 -3.34 7.22 -11.95
CA ASP A 103 -4.12 6.71 -13.07
C ASP A 103 -5.58 6.69 -12.65
N GLU A 104 -6.34 7.69 -13.09
CA GLU A 104 -7.75 7.79 -12.74
C GLU A 104 -8.59 6.68 -13.37
N ALA A 105 -8.21 6.24 -14.56
CA ALA A 105 -8.97 5.20 -15.26
C ALA A 105 -8.93 3.88 -14.49
N ASP A 106 -7.75 3.50 -14.01
CA ASP A 106 -7.58 2.26 -13.26
C ASP A 106 -7.73 2.45 -11.74
N LYS A 107 -7.89 3.69 -11.29
CA LYS A 107 -8.00 4.01 -9.86
C LYS A 107 -6.79 3.51 -9.08
N THR A 108 -5.60 3.77 -9.60
CA THR A 108 -4.34 3.39 -8.93
C THR A 108 -3.41 4.59 -8.87
N ILE A 109 -2.52 4.55 -7.88
CA ILE A 109 -1.43 5.52 -7.77
C ILE A 109 -0.14 4.78 -7.50
N ASP A 110 0.96 5.38 -7.94
CA ASP A 110 2.30 4.89 -7.60
C ASP A 110 2.84 5.78 -6.51
N ILE A 111 3.28 5.17 -5.43
CA ILE A 111 3.81 5.89 -4.29
C ILE A 111 5.18 5.36 -3.90
N ILE A 112 5.93 6.20 -3.23
CA ILE A 112 7.18 5.83 -2.58
C ILE A 112 6.91 5.81 -1.08
N MET A 113 7.17 4.67 -0.48
CA MET A 113 6.97 4.50 0.96
C MET A 113 8.24 4.79 1.74
#